data_4e379546762168d428f8731dd76084af
#
_entry.id   4e379546762168d428f8731dd76084af
#
_cell.length_a   1.000
_cell.length_b   1.000
_cell.length_c   1.000
_cell.angle_alpha   90.00
_cell.angle_beta   90.00
_cell.angle_gamma   90.00
#
_symmetry.space_group_name_H-M   'P 1'
#
loop_
_entity.id
_entity.type
_entity.pdbx_description
1 polymer ?
#
loop_
_entity_poly.entity_id
_entity_poly.type
_entity_poly.pdbx_seq_one_letter_code
_entity_poly.pdbx_strand_id
1 'polypeptide(L)'
;MIRHGKRYRQAKVGLEQDAILPLREGLAQVKERATAKFDESVDIDINLSIDATKSDQVVRGAVTLPHSTGKAVRVLVFAKGEHAEKAQNLGADYVGLDDLLEKVSKGWLDFDFAVATPDVMAGVGKLAKILGPKGLLPNKKLGTVTFDMGIVKELKQGRKFFRNDKGGSIHM
;
A
#
# COMPACT_ATOMS: atom_id res chain seq x y z
N MET A 1 21.45 -9.96 -29.93
CA MET A 1 21.07 -11.12 -29.09
C MET A 1 21.56 -10.87 -27.65
N ILE A 2 20.65 -10.79 -26.69
CA ILE A 2 21.02 -10.59 -25.28
C ILE A 2 21.62 -11.89 -24.76
N ARG A 3 22.89 -11.88 -24.33
CA ARG A 3 23.55 -13.05 -23.74
C ARG A 3 23.20 -13.12 -22.26
N HIS A 4 22.28 -13.98 -21.88
CA HIS A 4 21.97 -14.26 -20.48
C HIS A 4 23.08 -15.08 -19.80
N GLY A 5 23.29 -14.82 -18.49
CA GLY A 5 24.27 -15.55 -17.68
C GLY A 5 23.92 -17.04 -17.50
N LYS A 6 24.90 -17.82 -17.03
CA LYS A 6 24.75 -19.28 -16.81
C LYS A 6 23.59 -19.60 -15.86
N ARG A 7 23.48 -18.87 -14.73
CA ARG A 7 22.43 -19.03 -13.72
C ARG A 7 21.03 -18.84 -14.32
N TYR A 8 20.81 -17.78 -15.12
CA TYR A 8 19.54 -17.53 -15.80
C TYR A 8 19.17 -18.68 -16.77
N ARG A 9 20.16 -19.15 -17.52
CA ARG A 9 19.94 -20.26 -18.45
C ARG A 9 19.53 -21.54 -17.73
N GLN A 10 20.15 -21.85 -16.59
CA GLN A 10 19.77 -22.97 -15.74
C GLN A 10 18.37 -22.82 -15.16
N ALA A 11 18.02 -21.64 -14.66
CA ALA A 11 16.70 -21.37 -14.12
C ALA A 11 15.58 -21.45 -15.18
N LYS A 12 15.91 -21.22 -16.46
CA LYS A 12 14.98 -21.30 -17.57
C LYS A 12 14.79 -22.73 -18.12
N VAL A 13 15.63 -23.69 -17.76
CA VAL A 13 15.51 -25.08 -18.25
C VAL A 13 14.18 -25.67 -17.78
N GLY A 14 13.41 -26.25 -18.71
CA GLY A 14 12.11 -26.84 -18.43
C GLY A 14 10.96 -25.85 -18.21
N LEU A 15 11.18 -24.54 -18.44
CA LEU A 15 10.09 -23.57 -18.52
C LEU A 15 9.64 -23.42 -19.97
N GLU A 16 8.38 -23.71 -20.24
CA GLU A 16 7.75 -23.30 -21.47
C GLU A 16 7.50 -21.79 -21.43
N GLN A 17 7.83 -21.13 -22.52
CA GLN A 17 7.56 -19.72 -22.66
C GLN A 17 6.03 -19.56 -22.78
N ASP A 18 5.44 -18.68 -21.99
CA ASP A 18 3.98 -18.44 -21.94
C ASP A 18 3.12 -19.57 -21.32
N ALA A 19 3.73 -20.47 -20.54
CA ALA A 19 2.98 -21.49 -19.82
C ALA A 19 2.03 -20.83 -18.77
N ILE A 20 0.75 -21.18 -18.87
CA ILE A 20 -0.27 -20.80 -17.87
C ILE A 20 -0.36 -21.93 -16.84
N LEU A 21 -0.03 -21.62 -15.61
CA LEU A 21 -0.01 -22.59 -14.51
C LEU A 21 -1.04 -22.21 -13.43
N PRO A 22 -1.62 -23.18 -12.73
CA PRO A 22 -2.35 -22.91 -11.49
C PRO A 22 -1.47 -22.18 -10.48
N LEU A 23 -2.04 -21.27 -9.69
CA LEU A 23 -1.30 -20.41 -8.77
C LEU A 23 -0.34 -21.18 -7.84
N ARG A 24 -0.79 -22.32 -7.28
CA ARG A 24 0.04 -23.15 -6.38
C ARG A 24 1.25 -23.74 -7.08
N GLU A 25 1.07 -24.22 -8.31
CA GLU A 25 2.16 -24.78 -9.10
C GLU A 25 3.14 -23.70 -9.52
N GLY A 26 2.64 -22.54 -9.96
CA GLY A 26 3.47 -21.37 -10.27
C GLY A 26 4.33 -20.94 -9.10
N LEU A 27 3.74 -20.82 -7.90
CA LEU A 27 4.48 -20.48 -6.67
C LEU A 27 5.51 -21.56 -6.29
N ALA A 28 5.18 -22.83 -6.45
CA ALA A 28 6.12 -23.92 -6.20
C ALA A 28 7.34 -23.83 -7.12
N GLN A 29 7.11 -23.59 -8.42
CA GLN A 29 8.18 -23.42 -9.40
C GLN A 29 9.04 -22.19 -9.13
N VAL A 30 8.46 -21.07 -8.70
CA VAL A 30 9.21 -19.87 -8.31
C VAL A 30 10.14 -20.19 -7.12
N LYS A 31 9.62 -20.88 -6.09
CA LYS A 31 10.42 -21.29 -4.93
C LYS A 31 11.55 -22.25 -5.29
N GLU A 32 11.29 -23.25 -6.12
CA GLU A 32 12.29 -24.23 -6.56
C GLU A 32 13.44 -23.57 -7.33
N ARG A 33 13.14 -22.51 -8.08
CA ARG A 33 14.12 -21.79 -8.91
C ARG A 33 14.81 -20.64 -8.17
N ALA A 34 14.40 -20.34 -6.96
CA ALA A 34 15.05 -19.37 -6.08
C ALA A 34 16.40 -19.93 -5.61
N THR A 35 17.48 -19.52 -6.26
CA THR A 35 18.84 -20.03 -6.02
C THR A 35 19.80 -18.99 -5.42
N ALA A 36 19.28 -17.85 -4.96
CA ALA A 36 20.07 -16.83 -4.29
C ALA A 36 20.50 -17.31 -2.88
N LYS A 37 21.61 -16.75 -2.38
CA LYS A 37 22.10 -17.01 -1.02
C LYS A 37 21.54 -16.01 0.00
N PHE A 38 20.47 -15.33 -0.34
CA PHE A 38 19.76 -14.34 0.48
C PHE A 38 18.26 -14.54 0.31
N ASP A 39 17.45 -13.99 1.18
CA ASP A 39 16.00 -14.04 1.09
C ASP A 39 15.53 -13.22 -0.11
N GLU A 40 14.92 -13.89 -1.09
CA GLU A 40 14.38 -13.26 -2.30
C GLU A 40 12.93 -12.84 -2.07
N SER A 41 12.55 -11.66 -2.57
CA SER A 41 11.17 -11.20 -2.58
C SER A 41 10.41 -11.82 -3.74
N VAL A 42 9.13 -12.07 -3.54
CA VAL A 42 8.19 -12.50 -4.59
C VAL A 42 7.21 -11.38 -4.83
N ASP A 43 7.19 -10.87 -6.04
CA ASP A 43 6.26 -9.84 -6.48
C ASP A 43 5.16 -10.47 -7.35
N ILE A 44 3.96 -9.91 -7.27
CA ILE A 44 2.80 -10.36 -8.04
C ILE A 44 2.31 -9.21 -8.90
N ASP A 45 2.25 -9.44 -10.21
CA ASP A 45 1.66 -8.53 -11.18
C ASP A 45 0.33 -9.11 -11.68
N ILE A 46 -0.76 -8.38 -11.44
CA ILE A 46 -2.10 -8.79 -11.86
C ILE A 46 -2.55 -7.87 -12.99
N ASN A 47 -2.66 -8.43 -14.18
CA ASN A 47 -3.21 -7.70 -15.32
C ASN A 47 -4.74 -7.80 -15.33
N LEU A 48 -5.39 -6.64 -15.24
CA LEU A 48 -6.84 -6.52 -15.22
C LEU A 48 -7.35 -6.21 -16.64
N SER A 49 -8.45 -6.82 -17.04
CA SER A 49 -9.10 -6.50 -18.31
C SER A 49 -9.95 -5.23 -18.20
N ILE A 50 -9.30 -4.09 -17.91
CA ILE A 50 -9.96 -2.79 -17.71
C ILE A 50 -9.32 -1.71 -18.57
N ASP A 51 -10.12 -0.68 -18.89
CA ASP A 51 -9.63 0.55 -19.48
C ASP A 51 -9.32 1.57 -18.38
N ALA A 52 -8.04 1.67 -18.01
CA ALA A 52 -7.58 2.55 -16.93
C ALA A 52 -7.74 4.06 -17.23
N THR A 53 -8.06 4.45 -18.47
CA THR A 53 -8.34 5.84 -18.84
C THR A 53 -9.72 6.28 -18.37
N LYS A 54 -10.65 5.33 -18.18
CA LYS A 54 -12.00 5.58 -17.71
C LYS A 54 -12.04 5.62 -16.19
N SER A 55 -12.53 6.70 -15.64
CA SER A 55 -12.57 6.92 -14.18
C SER A 55 -13.47 5.96 -13.41
N ASP A 56 -14.47 5.37 -14.08
CA ASP A 56 -15.38 4.36 -13.56
C ASP A 56 -14.76 2.96 -13.49
N GLN A 57 -13.72 2.69 -14.31
CA GLN A 57 -13.01 1.41 -14.34
C GLN A 57 -11.75 1.39 -13.46
N VAL A 58 -11.41 2.50 -12.80
CA VAL A 58 -10.27 2.55 -11.89
C VAL A 58 -10.51 1.68 -10.66
N VAL A 59 -9.71 0.64 -10.51
CA VAL A 59 -9.74 -0.28 -9.37
C VAL A 59 -8.80 0.22 -8.28
N ARG A 60 -9.35 0.43 -7.10
CA ARG A 60 -8.61 0.76 -5.88
C ARG A 60 -9.35 0.22 -4.68
N GLY A 61 -8.61 -0.26 -3.71
CA GLY A 61 -9.20 -0.85 -2.52
C GLY A 61 -8.20 -1.03 -1.41
N ALA A 62 -8.65 -1.70 -0.38
CA ALA A 62 -7.83 -2.10 0.75
C ALA A 62 -8.10 -3.57 1.06
N VAL A 63 -7.08 -4.28 1.47
CA VAL A 63 -7.15 -5.66 1.94
C VAL A 63 -6.39 -5.78 3.25
N THR A 64 -6.96 -6.50 4.21
CA THR A 64 -6.28 -6.83 5.45
C THR A 64 -5.66 -8.20 5.30
N LEU A 65 -4.34 -8.27 5.45
CA LEU A 65 -3.60 -9.51 5.34
C LEU A 65 -3.87 -10.39 6.58
N PRO A 66 -3.96 -11.72 6.44
CA PRO A 66 -4.18 -12.64 7.56
C PRO A 66 -3.00 -12.66 8.53
N HIS A 67 -1.80 -12.36 8.04
CA HIS A 67 -0.58 -12.29 8.84
C HIS A 67 0.05 -10.90 8.69
N SER A 68 0.61 -10.38 9.78
CA SER A 68 1.37 -9.13 9.75
C SER A 68 2.60 -9.28 8.86
N THR A 69 2.94 -8.22 8.13
CA THR A 69 4.15 -8.16 7.30
C THR A 69 5.45 -8.01 8.12
N GLY A 70 5.36 -8.00 9.47
CA GLY A 70 6.51 -7.80 10.37
C GLY A 70 7.09 -6.37 10.35
N LYS A 71 6.63 -5.51 9.45
CA LYS A 71 7.11 -4.14 9.33
C LYS A 71 6.34 -3.23 10.29
N ALA A 72 7.05 -2.48 11.12
CA ALA A 72 6.44 -1.46 11.97
C ALA A 72 5.88 -0.32 11.09
N VAL A 73 4.57 -0.14 11.17
CA VAL A 73 3.84 0.87 10.40
C VAL A 73 3.57 2.07 11.29
N ARG A 74 3.94 3.27 10.83
CA ARG A 74 3.70 4.54 11.51
C ARG A 74 2.44 5.19 10.96
N VAL A 75 1.48 5.39 11.85
CA VAL A 75 0.16 5.93 11.50
C VAL A 75 0.01 7.34 12.05
N LEU A 76 -0.25 8.29 11.17
CA LEU A 76 -0.58 9.66 11.49
C LEU A 76 -2.10 9.84 11.48
N VAL A 77 -2.67 10.48 12.48
CA VAL A 77 -4.11 10.75 12.57
C VAL A 77 -4.37 12.25 12.73
N PHE A 78 -5.08 12.81 11.76
CA PHE A 78 -5.61 14.17 11.84
C PHE A 78 -7.00 14.13 12.49
N ALA A 79 -7.08 14.47 13.76
CA ALA A 79 -8.33 14.48 14.51
C ALA A 79 -8.30 15.55 15.61
N LYS A 80 -9.51 15.92 16.09
CA LYS A 80 -9.71 16.83 17.22
C LYS A 80 -10.48 16.15 18.35
N GLY A 81 -10.29 16.65 19.60
CA GLY A 81 -11.07 16.25 20.77
C GLY A 81 -11.06 14.73 21.02
N GLU A 82 -12.22 14.16 21.30
CA GLU A 82 -12.37 12.75 21.64
C GLU A 82 -11.82 11.77 20.57
N HIS A 83 -11.88 12.13 19.30
CA HIS A 83 -11.34 11.27 18.24
C HIS A 83 -9.82 11.20 18.28
N ALA A 84 -9.15 12.27 18.71
CA ALA A 84 -7.71 12.28 18.89
C ALA A 84 -7.30 11.36 20.07
N GLU A 85 -7.99 11.43 21.20
CA GLU A 85 -7.76 10.55 22.36
C GLU A 85 -7.99 9.07 21.99
N LYS A 86 -9.09 8.79 21.29
CA LYS A 86 -9.39 7.42 20.80
C LYS A 86 -8.31 6.88 19.87
N ALA A 87 -7.81 7.70 18.94
CA ALA A 87 -6.73 7.33 18.04
C ALA A 87 -5.43 7.02 18.79
N GLN A 88 -5.12 7.81 19.80
CA GLN A 88 -3.94 7.63 20.66
C GLN A 88 -4.01 6.33 21.45
N ASN A 89 -5.17 6.03 22.04
CA ASN A 89 -5.43 4.78 22.77
C ASN A 89 -5.36 3.55 21.87
N LEU A 90 -5.67 3.68 20.56
CA LEU A 90 -5.56 2.61 19.57
C LEU A 90 -4.16 2.48 18.97
N GLY A 91 -3.21 3.28 19.48
CA GLY A 91 -1.79 3.15 19.15
C GLY A 91 -1.37 3.94 17.92
N ALA A 92 -2.05 5.03 17.55
CA ALA A 92 -1.55 5.95 16.53
C ALA A 92 -0.23 6.58 16.99
N ASP A 93 0.74 6.70 16.07
CA ASP A 93 2.08 7.22 16.42
C ASP A 93 2.10 8.74 16.49
N TYR A 94 1.30 9.39 15.65
CA TYR A 94 1.18 10.83 15.61
C TYR A 94 -0.29 11.21 15.54
N VAL A 95 -0.74 11.99 16.52
CA VAL A 95 -2.13 12.44 16.61
C VAL A 95 -2.16 13.94 16.89
N GLY A 96 -2.99 14.67 16.13
CA GLY A 96 -3.16 16.11 16.29
C GLY A 96 -3.76 16.75 15.05
N LEU A 97 -3.70 18.07 14.96
CA LEU A 97 -4.17 18.78 13.78
C LEU A 97 -3.20 19.88 13.34
N ASP A 98 -3.28 21.06 13.96
CA ASP A 98 -2.60 22.26 13.47
C ASP A 98 -1.08 22.09 13.48
N ASP A 99 -0.52 21.53 14.53
CA ASP A 99 0.89 21.20 14.64
C ASP A 99 1.37 20.24 13.55
N LEU A 100 0.55 19.21 13.24
CA LEU A 100 0.87 18.22 12.23
C LEU A 100 0.70 18.79 10.81
N LEU A 101 -0.31 19.64 10.59
CA LEU A 101 -0.49 20.33 9.32
C LEU A 101 0.74 21.22 9.04
N GLU A 102 1.24 21.93 10.04
CA GLU A 102 2.43 22.77 9.89
C GLU A 102 3.70 21.94 9.65
N LYS A 103 3.92 20.85 10.40
CA LYS A 103 5.06 19.95 10.20
C LYS A 103 5.07 19.34 8.80
N VAL A 104 3.93 18.85 8.33
CA VAL A 104 3.80 18.26 6.98
C VAL A 104 3.98 19.33 5.90
N SER A 105 3.49 20.56 6.11
CA SER A 105 3.71 21.66 5.16
C SER A 105 5.19 22.03 5.01
N LYS A 106 5.98 21.87 6.08
CA LYS A 106 7.45 22.05 6.10
C LYS A 106 8.20 20.85 5.50
N GLY A 107 7.50 19.80 5.02
CA GLY A 107 8.08 18.65 4.35
C GLY A 107 8.35 17.43 5.22
N TRP A 108 7.89 17.44 6.50
CA TRP A 108 8.00 16.26 7.32
C TRP A 108 6.99 15.18 6.88
N LEU A 109 7.46 14.00 6.52
CA LEU A 109 6.66 12.89 5.97
C LEU A 109 7.10 11.53 6.55
N ASP A 110 7.50 11.53 7.82
CA ASP A 110 8.01 10.34 8.50
C ASP A 110 6.89 9.46 9.06
N PHE A 111 5.94 9.10 8.20
CA PHE A 111 4.83 8.21 8.46
C PHE A 111 4.45 7.43 7.20
N ASP A 112 3.82 6.26 7.39
CA ASP A 112 3.47 5.35 6.30
C ASP A 112 1.99 5.49 5.87
N PHE A 113 1.11 5.86 6.81
CA PHE A 113 -0.31 6.09 6.54
C PHE A 113 -0.82 7.34 7.25
N ALA A 114 -1.77 8.02 6.61
CA ALA A 114 -2.50 9.13 7.21
C ALA A 114 -4.01 8.83 7.24
N VAL A 115 -4.62 9.05 8.40
CA VAL A 115 -6.05 8.96 8.63
C VAL A 115 -6.56 10.34 9.01
N ALA A 116 -7.76 10.70 8.61
CA ALA A 116 -8.36 11.97 8.96
C ALA A 116 -9.83 11.81 9.30
N THR A 117 -10.33 12.58 10.26
CA THR A 117 -11.77 12.71 10.45
C THR A 117 -12.35 13.64 9.37
N PRO A 118 -13.60 13.41 8.91
CA PRO A 118 -14.20 14.21 7.84
C PRO A 118 -14.26 15.72 8.12
N ASP A 119 -14.40 16.12 9.36
CA ASP A 119 -14.47 17.51 9.83
C ASP A 119 -13.15 18.28 9.65
N VAL A 120 -11.99 17.60 9.73
CA VAL A 120 -10.68 18.24 9.55
C VAL A 120 -10.16 18.20 8.12
N MET A 121 -10.86 17.52 7.21
CA MET A 121 -10.43 17.36 5.82
C MET A 121 -10.23 18.68 5.07
N ALA A 122 -10.93 19.75 5.45
CA ALA A 122 -10.74 21.08 4.86
C ALA A 122 -9.30 21.61 5.10
N GLY A 123 -8.73 21.33 6.29
CA GLY A 123 -7.33 21.65 6.61
C GLY A 123 -6.35 20.74 5.89
N VAL A 124 -6.59 19.43 5.95
CA VAL A 124 -5.74 18.40 5.32
C VAL A 124 -5.71 18.56 3.80
N GLY A 125 -6.81 19.03 3.18
CA GLY A 125 -6.88 19.30 1.74
C GLY A 125 -5.85 20.31 1.25
N LYS A 126 -5.40 21.25 2.09
CA LYS A 126 -4.31 22.19 1.76
C LYS A 126 -2.98 21.46 1.51
N LEU A 127 -2.79 20.30 2.13
CA LEU A 127 -1.59 19.47 1.98
C LEU A 127 -1.67 18.50 0.79
N ALA A 128 -2.76 18.52 0.00
CA ALA A 128 -2.97 17.61 -1.11
C ALA A 128 -1.84 17.64 -2.14
N LYS A 129 -1.23 18.81 -2.38
CA LYS A 129 -0.08 18.97 -3.28
C LYS A 129 1.17 18.21 -2.80
N ILE A 130 1.32 18.02 -1.49
CA ILE A 130 2.47 17.34 -0.86
C ILE A 130 2.17 15.86 -0.67
N LEU A 131 1.01 15.54 -0.10
CA LEU A 131 0.62 14.17 0.25
C LEU A 131 0.11 13.36 -0.94
N GLY A 132 -0.53 14.01 -1.93
CA GLY A 132 -1.13 13.36 -3.09
C GLY A 132 -0.15 12.57 -3.94
N PRO A 133 0.98 13.18 -4.42
CA PRO A 133 1.97 12.46 -5.23
C PRO A 133 2.61 11.26 -4.52
N LYS A 134 2.66 11.31 -3.19
CA LYS A 134 3.22 10.22 -2.35
C LYS A 134 2.19 9.17 -1.93
N GLY A 135 0.92 9.33 -2.33
CA GLY A 135 -0.14 8.41 -1.96
C GLY A 135 -0.56 8.45 -0.48
N LEU A 136 -0.10 9.45 0.27
CA LEU A 136 -0.34 9.59 1.72
C LEU A 136 -1.60 10.41 2.04
N LEU A 137 -2.29 10.96 1.04
CA LEU A 137 -3.49 11.74 1.26
C LEU A 137 -4.65 10.86 1.72
N PRO A 138 -5.30 11.16 2.86
CA PRO A 138 -6.49 10.45 3.31
C PRO A 138 -7.59 10.46 2.25
N ASN A 139 -8.24 9.33 2.02
CA ASN A 139 -9.25 9.17 0.99
C ASN A 139 -10.45 8.38 1.51
N LYS A 140 -11.67 8.90 1.25
CA LYS A 140 -12.92 8.25 1.66
C LYS A 140 -13.10 6.86 1.02
N LYS A 141 -12.68 6.68 -0.25
CA LYS A 141 -12.80 5.39 -0.95
C LYS A 141 -11.88 4.31 -0.39
N LEU A 142 -10.79 4.68 0.27
CA LEU A 142 -9.87 3.76 0.96
C LEU A 142 -10.25 3.55 2.43
N GLY A 143 -11.26 4.27 2.91
CA GLY A 143 -11.69 4.23 4.31
C GLY A 143 -10.78 5.00 5.28
N THR A 144 -9.79 5.75 4.79
CA THR A 144 -8.88 6.53 5.63
C THR A 144 -9.44 7.90 6.03
N VAL A 145 -10.62 8.25 5.53
CA VAL A 145 -11.43 9.39 6.00
C VAL A 145 -12.63 8.83 6.72
N THR A 146 -12.59 8.79 8.06
CA THR A 146 -13.61 8.16 8.89
C THR A 146 -13.61 8.71 10.30
N PHE A 147 -14.73 8.59 11.00
CA PHE A 147 -14.83 8.81 12.45
C PHE A 147 -14.45 7.55 13.25
N ASP A 148 -14.44 6.38 12.59
CA ASP A 148 -14.05 5.14 13.23
C ASP A 148 -12.51 5.03 13.29
N MET A 149 -11.99 5.18 14.50
CA MET A 149 -10.55 5.06 14.75
C MET A 149 -10.05 3.61 14.77
N GLY A 150 -10.93 2.60 14.70
CA GLY A 150 -10.55 1.19 14.57
C GLY A 150 -9.63 0.90 13.40
N ILE A 151 -9.71 1.71 12.35
CA ILE A 151 -8.81 1.64 11.19
C ILE A 151 -7.32 1.75 11.56
N VAL A 152 -6.97 2.46 12.65
CA VAL A 152 -5.57 2.58 13.12
C VAL A 152 -5.02 1.21 13.47
N LYS A 153 -5.83 0.41 14.18
CA LYS A 153 -5.45 -0.96 14.55
C LYS A 153 -5.32 -1.86 13.31
N GLU A 154 -6.26 -1.76 12.36
CA GLU A 154 -6.21 -2.53 11.12
C GLU A 154 -4.97 -2.21 10.28
N LEU A 155 -4.61 -0.93 10.17
CA LEU A 155 -3.40 -0.50 9.46
C LEU A 155 -2.15 -1.10 10.09
N LYS A 156 -2.06 -1.13 11.43
CA LYS A 156 -0.96 -1.75 12.16
C LYS A 156 -0.96 -3.29 12.06
N GLN A 157 -2.14 -3.89 11.88
CA GLN A 157 -2.28 -5.34 11.72
C GLN A 157 -1.97 -5.85 10.32
N GLY A 158 -1.72 -4.98 9.35
CA GLY A 158 -1.33 -5.38 8.00
C GLY A 158 -2.33 -5.05 6.91
N ARG A 159 -3.21 -4.05 7.13
CA ARG A 159 -4.06 -3.52 6.05
C ARG A 159 -3.19 -2.83 5.01
N LYS A 160 -3.33 -3.26 3.74
CA LYS A 160 -2.64 -2.72 2.58
C LYS A 160 -3.61 -2.11 1.60
N PHE A 161 -3.18 -1.03 0.96
CA PHE A 161 -3.93 -0.39 -0.11
C PHE A 161 -3.35 -0.81 -1.47
N PHE A 162 -4.23 -1.01 -2.42
CA PHE A 162 -3.84 -1.29 -3.80
C PHE A 162 -4.60 -0.36 -4.76
N ARG A 163 -3.97 -0.12 -5.90
CA ARG A 163 -4.52 0.66 -6.99
C ARG A 163 -3.94 0.15 -8.30
N ASN A 164 -4.76 0.08 -9.34
CA ASN A 164 -4.25 -0.19 -10.68
C ASN A 164 -3.38 0.97 -11.19
N ASP A 165 -2.42 0.64 -12.01
CA ASP A 165 -1.61 1.59 -12.78
C ASP A 165 -2.36 2.11 -14.03
N LYS A 166 -1.68 2.88 -14.88
CA LYS A 166 -2.23 3.37 -16.13
C LYS A 166 -2.40 2.28 -17.20
N GLY A 167 -1.68 1.17 -17.08
CA GLY A 167 -1.77 0.02 -17.96
C GLY A 167 -2.89 -0.96 -17.59
N GLY A 168 -3.59 -0.71 -16.47
CA GLY A 168 -4.63 -1.60 -15.96
C GLY A 168 -4.11 -2.76 -15.12
N SER A 169 -2.88 -2.68 -14.62
CA SER A 169 -2.27 -3.71 -13.78
C SER A 169 -2.17 -3.29 -12.31
N ILE A 170 -2.15 -4.27 -11.41
CA ILE A 170 -1.88 -4.09 -9.98
C ILE A 170 -0.55 -4.80 -9.67
N HIS A 171 0.35 -4.11 -8.97
CA HIS A 171 1.65 -4.59 -8.54
C HIS A 171 1.67 -4.73 -7.01
N MET A 172 2.12 -5.90 -6.50
CA MET A 172 2.16 -6.20 -5.08
C MET A 172 3.43 -6.95 -4.68
#